data_44bb8271fe81008895c19ddd107cbe31
#
_entry.id   44bb8271fe81008895c19ddd107cbe31
#
_cell.length_a   1.000
_cell.length_b   1.000
_cell.length_c   1.000
_cell.angle_alpha   90.00
_cell.angle_beta   90.00
_cell.angle_gamma   90.00
#
_symmetry.space_group_name_H-M   'P 1'
#
loop_
_entity.id
_entity.type
_entity.pdbx_description
1 polymer ?
#
loop_
_entity_poly.entity_id
_entity_poly.type
_entity_poly.pdbx_seq_one_letter_code
_entity_poly.pdbx_strand_id
1 'polypeptide(L)'
;MGWLRALSLVLLAGAAVAPAAGAEQQSAAPVAAFVPEKNSCATRAEAVAVGSVQWNGWGRDLDNTRYQPEPAIRATDVPKLALKWAFGYQGGTQFGQPTVVDGRVFVTSSAGRLYSLDAKSGCTYWTFEAAAGTHTAVAIGELGQSKRAVLPKKLKRTLAHLDVIKAASAAFFGDDSGAVYAVDAQKGTLLWKTQADAHPAARIVAAPTLYNDRLYVAVASGEEKPANPAYGCCTFRGSVVALDIASGRVLWRSYTVLEEPRPTHKNAAGIQEFGPAGAAVSATPTIDAKRGALYVATGGSATELEQSLTDAVVAFDLNDGKLRWVKQLTLKGELASSGFSSAPVLRSLASGNQLIFAGQKSGVVYALDPDHGGEIAWQTRVANAGSTAGAGIGGIAWGMAADHRNLYVALSGLLAQPSNTSGSLTALDMKTGLLRWHTPAPQPACSWGDADCSHAQSQAVSVMPGSAFSGSMDGHLRAYSTIDGKILWDFDSAKAFQTQNGVHAGGGPLDHGGATIVNGIVYINSGNALLAFSVDGK
;
A
#
# COMPACT_ATOMS: atom_id res chain seq x y z
N MET A 1 10.21 59.21 66.22
CA MET A 1 10.92 60.06 65.24
C MET A 1 12.17 59.30 64.84
N GLY A 2 12.34 58.84 63.66
CA GLY A 2 13.54 58.15 63.20
C GLY A 2 13.24 57.10 62.16
N TRP A 3 13.32 57.47 60.92
CA TRP A 3 13.15 56.61 59.74
C TRP A 3 14.47 55.89 59.45
N LEU A 4 14.50 54.60 59.47
CA LEU A 4 15.58 53.77 58.94
C LEU A 4 15.16 53.24 57.58
N ARG A 5 15.90 53.67 56.53
CA ARG A 5 15.80 53.12 55.17
C ARG A 5 16.67 51.89 55.05
N ALA A 6 16.07 50.75 54.70
CA ALA A 6 16.81 49.54 54.33
C ALA A 6 17.12 49.63 52.84
N LEU A 7 18.39 49.55 52.48
CA LEU A 7 18.87 49.34 51.10
C LEU A 7 18.82 47.85 50.80
N SER A 8 18.01 47.47 49.78
CA SER A 8 18.04 46.10 49.26
C SER A 8 19.05 46.04 48.09
N LEU A 9 20.10 45.24 48.30
CA LEU A 9 21.05 44.86 47.25
C LEU A 9 20.37 43.83 46.31
N VAL A 10 20.22 44.17 45.02
CA VAL A 10 19.81 43.24 43.97
C VAL A 10 21.08 42.58 43.44
N LEU A 11 21.26 41.31 43.76
CA LEU A 11 22.26 40.43 43.11
C LEU A 11 21.74 40.00 41.74
N LEU A 12 22.31 40.49 40.67
CA LEU A 12 22.15 40.01 39.33
C LEU A 12 22.90 38.67 39.17
N ALA A 13 22.18 37.55 39.22
CA ALA A 13 22.72 36.28 38.82
C ALA A 13 22.73 36.21 37.28
N GLY A 14 23.91 36.25 36.70
CA GLY A 14 24.12 36.01 35.27
C GLY A 14 23.85 34.52 34.98
N ALA A 15 22.76 34.25 34.28
CA ALA A 15 22.52 32.92 33.71
C ALA A 15 23.44 32.74 32.49
N ALA A 16 24.41 31.86 32.62
CA ALA A 16 25.20 31.39 31.49
C ALA A 16 24.29 30.54 30.59
N VAL A 17 24.03 31.01 29.36
CA VAL A 17 23.35 30.27 28.31
C VAL A 17 24.31 29.17 27.86
N ALA A 18 24.02 27.93 28.19
CA ALA A 18 24.70 26.76 27.61
C ALA A 18 24.38 26.69 26.10
N PRO A 19 25.35 26.38 25.22
CA PRO A 19 25.07 26.20 23.81
C PRO A 19 24.10 25.02 23.65
N ALA A 20 23.05 25.20 22.86
CA ALA A 20 22.11 24.16 22.49
C ALA A 20 22.91 23.01 21.84
N ALA A 21 22.82 21.82 22.44
CA ALA A 21 23.31 20.60 21.85
C ALA A 21 22.67 20.44 20.46
N GLY A 22 23.51 20.31 19.43
CA GLY A 22 23.08 20.08 18.06
C GLY A 22 22.14 18.87 18.01
N ALA A 23 21.04 19.04 17.32
CA ALA A 23 20.16 17.93 16.99
C ALA A 23 21.00 16.87 16.26
N GLU A 24 21.32 15.77 16.95
CA GLU A 24 21.84 14.57 16.31
C GLU A 24 20.85 14.16 15.24
N GLN A 25 21.29 14.25 13.98
CA GLN A 25 20.67 13.49 12.91
C GLN A 25 20.63 12.04 13.40
N GLN A 26 19.44 11.53 13.65
CA GLN A 26 19.26 10.09 13.81
C GLN A 26 19.76 9.44 12.51
N SER A 27 21.03 9.09 12.50
CA SER A 27 21.58 8.20 11.49
C SER A 27 20.74 6.93 11.58
N ALA A 28 20.13 6.55 10.46
CA ALA A 28 19.44 5.27 10.34
C ALA A 28 20.37 4.21 10.94
N ALA A 29 19.88 3.46 11.93
CA ALA A 29 20.66 2.39 12.53
C ALA A 29 21.22 1.51 11.41
N PRO A 30 22.51 1.12 11.48
CA PRO A 30 23.08 0.29 10.43
C PRO A 30 22.22 -0.96 10.28
N VAL A 31 21.74 -1.22 9.07
CA VAL A 31 20.99 -2.43 8.74
C VAL A 31 21.84 -3.61 9.20
N ALA A 32 21.32 -4.41 10.13
CA ALA A 32 22.06 -5.55 10.64
C ALA A 32 22.50 -6.44 9.48
N ALA A 33 23.76 -6.89 9.51
CA ALA A 33 24.30 -7.74 8.46
C ALA A 33 23.38 -8.93 8.20
N PHE A 34 23.11 -9.22 6.94
CA PHE A 34 22.26 -10.33 6.54
C PHE A 34 22.80 -11.66 7.07
N VAL A 35 21.97 -12.38 7.79
CA VAL A 35 22.23 -13.78 8.17
C VAL A 35 21.41 -14.65 7.23
N PRO A 36 22.03 -15.60 6.51
CA PRO A 36 21.29 -16.52 5.64
C PRO A 36 20.16 -17.24 6.39
N GLU A 37 19.04 -17.42 5.72
CA GLU A 37 17.88 -18.10 6.30
C GLU A 37 18.20 -19.55 6.63
N LYS A 38 17.88 -19.97 7.86
CA LYS A 38 18.17 -21.33 8.33
C LYS A 38 17.18 -22.38 7.84
N ASN A 39 16.05 -21.94 7.24
CA ASN A 39 14.95 -22.76 6.79
C ASN A 39 14.90 -22.91 5.26
N SER A 40 16.03 -22.98 4.58
CA SER A 40 16.06 -23.19 3.14
C SER A 40 15.26 -24.39 2.71
N CYS A 41 14.51 -24.27 1.60
CA CYS A 41 13.75 -25.39 1.05
C CYS A 41 14.72 -26.49 0.57
N ALA A 42 14.34 -27.76 0.81
CA ALA A 42 15.13 -28.92 0.39
C ALA A 42 15.19 -29.08 -1.14
N THR A 43 14.14 -28.60 -1.83
CA THR A 43 14.04 -28.64 -3.30
C THR A 43 14.37 -27.27 -3.89
N ARG A 44 14.92 -27.29 -5.10
CA ARG A 44 15.11 -26.05 -5.88
C ARG A 44 13.75 -25.44 -6.25
N ALA A 45 13.73 -24.09 -6.30
CA ALA A 45 12.59 -23.37 -6.85
C ALA A 45 12.37 -23.75 -8.33
N GLU A 46 11.14 -24.12 -8.68
CA GLU A 46 10.73 -24.28 -10.07
C GLU A 46 10.46 -22.92 -10.74
N ALA A 47 10.33 -22.91 -12.06
CA ALA A 47 9.91 -21.71 -12.79
C ALA A 47 8.49 -21.33 -12.38
N VAL A 48 8.26 -20.05 -12.10
CA VAL A 48 6.96 -19.53 -11.68
C VAL A 48 6.07 -19.32 -12.89
N ALA A 49 4.91 -19.96 -12.91
CA ALA A 49 3.88 -19.76 -13.93
C ALA A 49 2.78 -18.84 -13.38
N VAL A 50 2.43 -17.80 -14.14
CA VAL A 50 1.32 -16.90 -13.78
C VAL A 50 0.00 -17.56 -14.18
N GLY A 51 -0.76 -18.03 -13.20
CA GLY A 51 -2.03 -18.75 -13.39
C GLY A 51 -3.27 -17.92 -12.99
N SER A 52 -4.44 -18.54 -13.04
CA SER A 52 -5.73 -17.92 -12.66
C SER A 52 -5.99 -17.89 -11.16
N VAL A 53 -5.58 -18.95 -10.44
CA VAL A 53 -5.79 -19.08 -8.99
C VAL A 53 -4.56 -18.55 -8.27
N GLN A 54 -4.55 -17.25 -8.02
CA GLN A 54 -3.42 -16.55 -7.42
C GLN A 54 -3.88 -15.25 -6.78
N TRP A 55 -2.98 -14.62 -6.04
CA TRP A 55 -3.08 -13.23 -5.61
C TRP A 55 -1.82 -12.50 -6.04
N ASN A 56 -1.86 -11.86 -7.20
CA ASN A 56 -0.71 -11.21 -7.80
C ASN A 56 -0.75 -9.70 -7.55
N GLY A 57 0.21 -9.19 -6.78
CA GLY A 57 0.26 -7.78 -6.41
C GLY A 57 -0.76 -7.37 -5.35
N TRP A 58 -1.05 -6.08 -5.28
CA TRP A 58 -1.92 -5.47 -4.27
C TRP A 58 -3.39 -5.90 -4.38
N GLY A 59 -3.95 -5.71 -5.56
CA GLY A 59 -5.40 -5.80 -5.78
C GLY A 59 -5.89 -7.20 -6.13
N ARG A 60 -5.00 -8.19 -6.29
CA ARG A 60 -5.21 -9.50 -6.87
C ARG A 60 -5.37 -9.48 -8.40
N ASP A 61 -6.09 -8.51 -8.94
CA ASP A 61 -6.40 -8.33 -10.35
C ASP A 61 -6.14 -6.89 -10.81
N LEU A 62 -6.30 -6.64 -12.10
CA LEU A 62 -6.08 -5.32 -12.71
C LEU A 62 -7.07 -4.25 -12.24
N ASP A 63 -8.26 -4.70 -11.82
CA ASP A 63 -9.36 -3.86 -11.36
C ASP A 63 -9.22 -3.48 -9.86
N ASN A 64 -8.21 -4.00 -9.16
CA ASN A 64 -7.99 -3.86 -7.72
C ASN A 64 -9.19 -4.31 -6.86
N THR A 65 -9.91 -5.36 -7.29
CA THR A 65 -11.13 -5.79 -6.61
C THR A 65 -10.89 -6.39 -5.23
N ARG A 66 -9.69 -6.90 -4.96
CA ARG A 66 -9.33 -7.61 -3.73
C ARG A 66 -10.31 -8.75 -3.38
N TYR A 67 -10.90 -9.33 -4.44
CA TYR A 67 -11.86 -10.42 -4.36
C TYR A 67 -11.26 -11.72 -4.88
N GLN A 68 -11.21 -12.75 -4.04
CA GLN A 68 -10.80 -14.10 -4.41
C GLN A 68 -12.05 -14.97 -4.66
N PRO A 69 -12.45 -15.20 -5.92
CA PRO A 69 -13.64 -16.00 -6.22
C PRO A 69 -13.46 -17.50 -5.97
N GLU A 70 -12.22 -17.99 -6.01
CA GLU A 70 -11.84 -19.40 -5.88
C GLU A 70 -10.85 -19.62 -4.73
N PRO A 71 -11.25 -19.36 -3.46
CA PRO A 71 -10.32 -19.37 -2.33
C PRO A 71 -9.89 -20.76 -1.89
N ALA A 72 -10.56 -21.83 -2.35
CA ALA A 72 -10.47 -23.21 -1.84
C ALA A 72 -10.76 -23.32 -0.32
N ILE A 73 -11.44 -22.34 0.26
CA ILE A 73 -12.02 -22.31 1.61
C ILE A 73 -13.50 -21.92 1.48
N ARG A 74 -14.39 -22.58 2.19
CA ARG A 74 -15.79 -22.16 2.30
C ARG A 74 -15.97 -21.22 3.49
N ALA A 75 -16.95 -20.31 3.43
CA ALA A 75 -17.28 -19.43 4.54
C ALA A 75 -17.58 -20.20 5.85
N THR A 76 -18.16 -21.39 5.74
CA THR A 76 -18.43 -22.30 6.88
C THR A 76 -17.18 -22.86 7.54
N ASP A 77 -16.05 -22.85 6.86
CA ASP A 77 -14.78 -23.34 7.39
C ASP A 77 -13.92 -22.20 8.00
N VAL A 78 -14.27 -20.93 7.73
CA VAL A 78 -13.56 -19.77 8.27
C VAL A 78 -13.42 -19.79 9.81
N PRO A 79 -14.46 -20.16 10.60
CA PRO A 79 -14.33 -20.28 12.05
C PRO A 79 -13.28 -21.29 12.55
N LYS A 80 -12.82 -22.20 11.66
CA LYS A 80 -11.82 -23.24 11.96
C LYS A 80 -10.40 -22.84 11.54
N LEU A 81 -10.19 -21.61 11.06
CA LEU A 81 -8.86 -21.14 10.68
C LEU A 81 -7.95 -21.14 11.91
N ALA A 82 -6.80 -21.79 11.78
CA ALA A 82 -5.76 -21.85 12.79
C ALA A 82 -4.39 -21.59 12.14
N LEU A 83 -3.45 -21.11 12.93
CA LEU A 83 -2.09 -20.85 12.46
C LEU A 83 -1.44 -22.14 11.95
N LYS A 84 -1.00 -22.13 10.69
CA LYS A 84 -0.29 -23.21 10.03
C LYS A 84 1.22 -23.07 10.20
N TRP A 85 1.73 -21.89 9.89
CA TRP A 85 3.14 -21.53 10.07
C TRP A 85 3.31 -20.02 10.20
N ALA A 86 4.45 -19.62 10.78
CA ALA A 86 4.91 -18.24 10.85
C ALA A 86 6.33 -18.14 10.31
N PHE A 87 6.65 -17.01 9.66
CA PHE A 87 7.98 -16.65 9.20
C PHE A 87 8.36 -15.29 9.78
N GLY A 88 9.59 -15.15 10.31
CA GLY A 88 10.09 -13.92 10.92
C GLY A 88 10.92 -13.09 9.95
N TYR A 89 10.63 -11.79 9.85
CA TYR A 89 11.45 -10.85 9.07
C TYR A 89 12.69 -10.42 9.88
N GLN A 90 13.88 -10.53 9.28
CA GLN A 90 15.11 -10.09 9.93
C GLN A 90 15.29 -8.57 9.82
N GLY A 91 15.38 -7.90 10.95
CA GLY A 91 15.75 -6.48 11.02
C GLY A 91 14.72 -5.49 10.48
N GLY A 92 13.47 -5.91 10.29
CA GLY A 92 12.43 -5.05 9.75
C GLY A 92 11.02 -5.58 10.00
N THR A 93 10.06 -4.75 9.69
CA THR A 93 8.63 -5.06 9.68
C THR A 93 8.13 -5.15 8.25
N GLN A 94 6.88 -5.56 8.07
CA GLN A 94 6.27 -5.61 6.76
C GLN A 94 4.84 -5.07 6.79
N PHE A 95 4.56 -4.18 5.85
CA PHE A 95 3.25 -3.58 5.66
C PHE A 95 2.63 -3.89 4.29
N GLY A 96 3.41 -4.41 3.33
CA GLY A 96 2.93 -4.74 1.99
C GLY A 96 2.00 -5.95 1.98
N GLN A 97 1.22 -6.08 0.90
CA GLN A 97 0.38 -7.25 0.64
C GLN A 97 1.25 -8.45 0.29
N PRO A 98 1.10 -9.63 0.93
CA PRO A 98 1.72 -10.85 0.46
C PRO A 98 1.23 -11.20 -0.95
N THR A 99 2.15 -11.49 -1.86
CA THR A 99 1.83 -11.96 -3.22
C THR A 99 1.98 -13.47 -3.26
N VAL A 100 0.94 -14.17 -3.73
CA VAL A 100 0.98 -15.65 -3.83
C VAL A 100 0.69 -16.07 -5.24
N VAL A 101 1.70 -16.66 -5.89
CA VAL A 101 1.66 -17.10 -7.29
C VAL A 101 2.33 -18.47 -7.38
N ASP A 102 1.65 -19.43 -8.02
CA ASP A 102 2.18 -20.77 -8.33
C ASP A 102 2.81 -21.48 -7.11
N GLY A 103 2.09 -21.47 -5.97
CA GLY A 103 2.53 -22.10 -4.74
C GLY A 103 3.69 -21.41 -4.02
N ARG A 104 4.01 -20.18 -4.39
CA ARG A 104 5.07 -19.38 -3.78
C ARG A 104 4.53 -18.08 -3.19
N VAL A 105 5.07 -17.71 -2.04
CA VAL A 105 4.81 -16.42 -1.41
C VAL A 105 5.99 -15.49 -1.66
N PHE A 106 5.71 -14.30 -2.18
CA PHE A 106 6.68 -13.22 -2.34
C PHE A 106 6.31 -12.08 -1.39
N VAL A 107 7.26 -11.70 -0.54
CA VAL A 107 7.07 -10.62 0.44
C VAL A 107 8.33 -9.77 0.54
N THR A 108 8.13 -8.47 0.68
CA THR A 108 9.20 -7.49 0.91
C THR A 108 9.33 -7.18 2.40
N SER A 109 10.33 -6.44 2.83
CA SER A 109 10.43 -5.93 4.20
C SER A 109 11.06 -4.54 4.26
N SER A 110 10.76 -3.79 5.34
CA SER A 110 11.35 -2.47 5.56
C SER A 110 12.87 -2.47 5.71
N ALA A 111 13.47 -3.65 5.92
CA ALA A 111 14.92 -3.85 5.88
C ALA A 111 15.50 -3.96 4.45
N GLY A 112 14.69 -3.72 3.40
CA GLY A 112 15.14 -3.78 2.02
C GLY A 112 15.26 -5.20 1.47
N ARG A 113 14.54 -6.18 1.98
CA ARG A 113 14.60 -7.56 1.51
C ARG A 113 13.34 -7.98 0.78
N LEU A 114 13.55 -8.76 -0.29
CA LEU A 114 12.50 -9.53 -0.95
C LEU A 114 12.74 -11.02 -0.66
N TYR A 115 11.75 -11.71 -0.14
CA TYR A 115 11.77 -13.14 0.12
C TYR A 115 10.88 -13.89 -0.86
N SER A 116 11.32 -15.08 -1.26
CA SER A 116 10.49 -16.08 -1.94
C SER A 116 10.39 -17.32 -1.08
N LEU A 117 9.19 -17.64 -0.63
CA LEU A 117 8.90 -18.74 0.28
C LEU A 117 8.00 -19.78 -0.40
N ASP A 118 8.07 -21.02 0.07
CA ASP A 118 7.08 -22.03 -0.23
C ASP A 118 5.76 -21.72 0.48
N ALA A 119 4.66 -21.71 -0.25
CA ALA A 119 3.36 -21.32 0.29
C ALA A 119 2.80 -22.29 1.34
N LYS A 120 3.17 -23.57 1.28
CA LYS A 120 2.65 -24.62 2.19
C LYS A 120 3.44 -24.72 3.49
N SER A 121 4.76 -24.60 3.40
CA SER A 121 5.68 -24.85 4.52
C SER A 121 6.33 -23.59 5.09
N GLY A 122 6.37 -22.47 4.35
CA GLY A 122 7.08 -21.26 4.75
C GLY A 122 8.61 -21.39 4.64
N CYS A 123 9.17 -22.46 4.02
CA CYS A 123 10.61 -22.53 3.79
C CYS A 123 11.05 -21.50 2.74
N THR A 124 12.31 -21.07 2.79
CA THR A 124 12.88 -20.04 1.93
C THR A 124 13.54 -20.64 0.70
N TYR A 125 13.07 -20.26 -0.49
CA TYR A 125 13.76 -20.58 -1.74
C TYR A 125 14.96 -19.68 -1.98
N TRP A 126 14.77 -18.37 -1.80
CA TRP A 126 15.82 -17.36 -1.97
C TRP A 126 15.41 -16.04 -1.29
N THR A 127 16.42 -15.19 -1.08
CA THR A 127 16.27 -13.81 -0.60
C THR A 127 17.07 -12.88 -1.51
N PHE A 128 16.55 -11.68 -1.77
CA PHE A 128 17.22 -10.62 -2.51
C PHE A 128 17.31 -9.36 -1.64
N GLU A 129 18.42 -8.62 -1.70
CA GLU A 129 18.61 -7.36 -0.99
C GLU A 129 18.49 -6.16 -1.94
N ALA A 130 17.54 -5.26 -1.65
CA ALA A 130 17.38 -3.97 -2.30
C ALA A 130 18.29 -2.91 -1.63
N ALA A 131 18.44 -1.75 -2.27
CA ALA A 131 19.31 -0.69 -1.76
C ALA A 131 18.67 0.12 -0.61
N ALA A 132 17.35 0.08 -0.47
CA ALA A 132 16.59 0.78 0.57
C ALA A 132 15.42 -0.09 1.03
N GLY A 133 14.72 0.35 2.09
CA GLY A 133 13.53 -0.29 2.61
C GLY A 133 12.46 -0.50 1.53
N THR A 134 11.69 -1.59 1.63
CA THR A 134 10.65 -1.94 0.67
C THR A 134 9.34 -2.19 1.38
N HIS A 135 8.26 -1.56 0.91
CA HIS A 135 6.93 -1.65 1.50
C HIS A 135 5.86 -2.10 0.51
N THR A 136 6.25 -2.31 -0.75
CA THR A 136 5.33 -2.66 -1.83
C THR A 136 4.92 -4.13 -1.81
N ALA A 137 3.73 -4.45 -2.28
CA ALA A 137 3.45 -5.80 -2.77
C ALA A 137 4.27 -6.05 -4.05
N VAL A 138 4.51 -7.33 -4.33
CA VAL A 138 5.30 -7.76 -5.50
C VAL A 138 4.36 -8.10 -6.65
N ALA A 139 4.63 -7.59 -7.85
CA ALA A 139 3.96 -8.05 -9.06
C ALA A 139 4.81 -9.11 -9.75
N ILE A 140 4.21 -10.24 -10.12
CA ILE A 140 4.89 -11.32 -10.86
C ILE A 140 4.41 -11.29 -12.29
N GLY A 141 5.36 -11.32 -13.24
CA GLY A 141 5.06 -11.33 -14.67
C GLY A 141 6.07 -12.12 -15.48
N GLU A 142 5.62 -12.62 -16.64
CA GLU A 142 6.47 -13.35 -17.58
C GLU A 142 7.26 -12.37 -18.46
N LEU A 143 8.57 -12.52 -18.50
CA LEU A 143 9.45 -11.80 -19.42
C LEU A 143 9.49 -12.56 -20.74
N GLY A 144 8.90 -12.02 -21.82
CA GLY A 144 9.12 -12.62 -23.15
C GLY A 144 7.88 -13.01 -23.95
N GLN A 145 6.73 -12.43 -23.68
CA GLN A 145 5.64 -12.39 -24.66
C GLN A 145 5.74 -11.17 -25.61
N SER A 146 6.79 -10.38 -25.52
CA SER A 146 7.11 -9.41 -26.57
C SER A 146 6.99 -10.12 -27.91
N LYS A 147 6.02 -9.71 -28.73
CA LYS A 147 5.71 -10.22 -30.07
C LYS A 147 6.99 -10.77 -30.69
N ARG A 148 7.14 -12.09 -30.73
CA ARG A 148 8.22 -12.74 -31.48
C ARG A 148 8.24 -12.04 -32.82
N ALA A 149 9.20 -11.14 -33.02
CA ALA A 149 9.47 -10.62 -34.34
C ALA A 149 9.46 -11.85 -35.23
N VAL A 150 8.65 -11.82 -36.29
CA VAL A 150 8.52 -12.96 -37.21
C VAL A 150 9.90 -13.12 -37.81
N LEU A 151 10.77 -13.81 -37.10
CA LEU A 151 12.12 -14.12 -37.57
C LEU A 151 11.99 -14.91 -38.85
N PRO A 152 12.70 -14.50 -39.92
CA PRO A 152 12.73 -15.24 -41.16
C PRO A 152 12.96 -16.72 -40.92
N LYS A 153 12.25 -17.60 -41.64
CA LYS A 153 12.30 -19.07 -41.45
C LYS A 153 13.75 -19.62 -41.39
N LYS A 154 14.68 -18.97 -42.11
CA LYS A 154 16.10 -19.33 -42.12
C LYS A 154 16.80 -19.11 -40.78
N LEU A 155 16.45 -18.05 -40.05
CA LEU A 155 17.03 -17.72 -38.74
C LEU A 155 16.46 -18.61 -37.61
N LYS A 156 15.21 -19.07 -37.74
CA LYS A 156 14.59 -20.05 -36.81
C LYS A 156 15.34 -21.37 -36.73
N ARG A 157 15.97 -21.82 -37.83
CA ARG A 157 16.71 -23.07 -37.89
C ARG A 157 18.06 -22.98 -37.20
N THR A 158 18.74 -21.84 -37.27
CA THR A 158 20.04 -21.60 -36.63
C THR A 158 19.92 -21.36 -35.12
N LEU A 159 18.77 -20.85 -34.66
CA LEU A 159 18.50 -20.55 -33.26
C LEU A 159 17.76 -21.68 -32.52
N ALA A 160 17.46 -22.80 -33.20
CA ALA A 160 16.79 -23.96 -32.62
C ALA A 160 17.64 -24.72 -31.57
N HIS A 161 18.94 -24.42 -31.51
CA HIS A 161 19.86 -24.93 -30.49
C HIS A 161 20.18 -23.95 -29.35
N LEU A 162 19.71 -22.70 -29.46
CA LEU A 162 19.64 -21.85 -28.28
C LEU A 162 18.43 -22.33 -27.51
N ASP A 163 18.67 -22.95 -26.38
CA ASP A 163 17.63 -23.31 -25.43
C ASP A 163 16.60 -22.19 -25.43
N VAL A 164 15.35 -22.54 -25.79
CA VAL A 164 14.22 -21.64 -25.65
C VAL A 164 14.30 -21.17 -24.20
N ILE A 165 14.74 -19.93 -23.99
CA ILE A 165 14.64 -19.29 -22.69
C ILE A 165 13.14 -19.44 -22.39
N LYS A 166 12.80 -20.45 -21.59
CA LYS A 166 11.46 -20.54 -20.98
C LYS A 166 11.25 -19.16 -20.42
N ALA A 167 10.17 -18.50 -20.80
CA ALA A 167 9.89 -17.14 -20.41
C ALA A 167 10.18 -17.01 -18.92
N ALA A 168 11.29 -16.35 -18.58
CA ALA A 168 11.68 -16.20 -17.20
C ALA A 168 10.64 -15.27 -16.57
N SER A 169 10.05 -15.68 -15.47
CA SER A 169 9.17 -14.82 -14.71
C SER A 169 10.00 -13.91 -13.83
N ALA A 170 9.59 -12.64 -13.72
CA ALA A 170 10.22 -11.66 -12.86
C ALA A 170 9.29 -11.21 -11.74
N ALA A 171 9.88 -10.89 -10.61
CA ALA A 171 9.27 -10.24 -9.47
C ALA A 171 9.61 -8.74 -9.53
N PHE A 172 8.58 -7.90 -9.61
CA PHE A 172 8.69 -6.44 -9.69
C PHE A 172 8.24 -5.80 -8.38
N PHE A 173 9.04 -4.88 -7.85
CA PHE A 173 8.74 -4.14 -6.63
C PHE A 173 9.52 -2.83 -6.59
N GLY A 174 9.19 -1.95 -5.65
CA GLY A 174 9.88 -0.67 -5.46
C GLY A 174 10.43 -0.50 -4.07
N ASP A 175 11.29 0.51 -3.90
CA ASP A 175 11.91 0.86 -2.63
C ASP A 175 11.71 2.33 -2.22
N ASP A 176 12.11 2.66 -1.00
CA ASP A 176 12.02 3.99 -0.40
C ASP A 176 12.99 5.03 -0.98
N SER A 177 13.85 4.64 -1.92
CA SER A 177 14.69 5.56 -2.68
C SER A 177 14.12 5.95 -4.04
N GLY A 178 12.88 5.53 -4.34
CA GLY A 178 12.24 5.77 -5.64
C GLY A 178 12.73 4.86 -6.75
N ALA A 179 13.41 3.78 -6.42
CA ALA A 179 13.88 2.79 -7.38
C ALA A 179 12.88 1.64 -7.54
N VAL A 180 12.86 1.07 -8.75
CA VAL A 180 12.07 -0.11 -9.14
C VAL A 180 13.01 -1.22 -9.58
N TYR A 181 12.70 -2.43 -9.17
CA TYR A 181 13.50 -3.62 -9.42
C TYR A 181 12.72 -4.66 -10.21
N ALA A 182 13.42 -5.39 -11.07
CA ALA A 182 13.01 -6.69 -11.56
C ALA A 182 14.04 -7.73 -11.10
N VAL A 183 13.56 -8.76 -10.46
CA VAL A 183 14.35 -9.89 -9.94
C VAL A 183 13.83 -11.17 -10.57
N ASP A 184 14.72 -12.04 -11.04
CA ASP A 184 14.35 -13.37 -11.54
C ASP A 184 13.54 -14.13 -10.48
N ALA A 185 12.25 -14.40 -10.78
CA ALA A 185 11.33 -14.97 -9.80
C ALA A 185 11.75 -16.40 -9.37
N GLN A 186 12.49 -17.13 -10.19
CA GLN A 186 12.99 -18.46 -9.86
C GLN A 186 14.26 -18.43 -9.01
N LYS A 187 15.20 -17.51 -9.34
CA LYS A 187 16.57 -17.53 -8.80
C LYS A 187 16.87 -16.46 -7.76
N GLY A 188 16.06 -15.40 -7.70
CA GLY A 188 16.31 -14.26 -6.83
C GLY A 188 17.45 -13.33 -7.32
N THR A 189 17.87 -13.43 -8.57
CA THR A 189 18.95 -12.58 -9.12
C THR A 189 18.39 -11.32 -9.77
N LEU A 190 19.10 -10.20 -9.60
CA LEU A 190 18.73 -8.93 -10.22
C LEU A 190 18.75 -9.04 -11.74
N LEU A 191 17.69 -8.62 -12.40
CA LEU A 191 17.58 -8.49 -13.85
C LEU A 191 17.85 -7.06 -14.28
N TRP A 192 17.15 -6.12 -13.66
CA TRP A 192 17.37 -4.68 -13.84
C TRP A 192 16.89 -3.88 -12.62
N LYS A 193 17.46 -2.67 -12.48
CA LYS A 193 17.05 -1.64 -11.53
C LYS A 193 16.88 -0.32 -12.28
N THR A 194 15.80 0.42 -12.01
CA THR A 194 15.51 1.72 -12.63
C THR A 194 15.12 2.73 -11.58
N GLN A 195 15.72 3.91 -11.60
CA GLN A 195 15.32 5.04 -10.79
C GLN A 195 14.04 5.65 -11.43
N ALA A 196 12.90 5.38 -10.82
CA ALA A 196 11.60 5.89 -11.32
C ALA A 196 11.47 7.39 -11.14
N ASP A 197 12.04 7.94 -10.07
CA ASP A 197 12.15 9.39 -9.85
C ASP A 197 13.44 9.70 -9.12
N ALA A 198 14.12 10.79 -9.52
CA ALA A 198 15.39 11.22 -8.96
C ALA A 198 15.25 12.19 -7.77
N HIS A 199 14.03 12.62 -7.44
CA HIS A 199 13.80 13.50 -6.31
C HIS A 199 14.19 12.81 -4.99
N PRO A 200 14.93 13.48 -4.07
CA PRO A 200 15.43 12.84 -2.85
C PRO A 200 14.34 12.27 -1.93
N ALA A 201 13.15 12.88 -1.98
CA ALA A 201 12.01 12.44 -1.21
C ALA A 201 11.12 11.43 -1.95
N ALA A 202 11.44 11.05 -3.19
CA ALA A 202 10.64 10.09 -3.95
C ALA A 202 10.68 8.71 -3.32
N ARG A 203 9.53 8.04 -3.27
CA ARG A 203 9.35 6.70 -2.74
C ARG A 203 8.40 5.88 -3.61
N ILE A 204 8.66 4.57 -3.71
CA ILE A 204 7.72 3.64 -4.31
C ILE A 204 7.10 2.83 -3.17
N VAL A 205 5.91 3.24 -2.75
CA VAL A 205 5.16 2.59 -1.66
C VAL A 205 3.96 1.78 -2.19
N ALA A 206 3.46 2.11 -3.37
CA ALA A 206 2.40 1.38 -4.05
C ALA A 206 2.97 0.18 -4.82
N ALA A 207 2.22 -0.91 -4.88
CA ALA A 207 2.60 -2.04 -5.74
C ALA A 207 2.61 -1.62 -7.21
N PRO A 208 3.63 -2.00 -7.98
CA PRO A 208 3.60 -1.85 -9.42
C PRO A 208 2.47 -2.70 -10.04
N THR A 209 1.82 -2.19 -11.09
CA THR A 209 0.79 -2.93 -11.82
C THR A 209 1.30 -3.32 -13.19
N LEU A 210 1.22 -4.61 -13.50
CA LEU A 210 1.69 -5.17 -14.76
C LEU A 210 0.55 -5.34 -15.75
N TYR A 211 0.72 -4.80 -16.97
CA TYR A 211 -0.22 -5.02 -18.07
C TYR A 211 0.47 -4.84 -19.43
N ASN A 212 0.28 -5.78 -20.35
CA ASN A 212 0.78 -5.74 -21.74
C ASN A 212 2.27 -5.34 -21.86
N ASP A 213 3.16 -6.10 -21.25
CA ASP A 213 4.61 -5.88 -21.27
C ASP A 213 5.06 -4.51 -20.69
N ARG A 214 4.19 -3.86 -19.92
CA ARG A 214 4.48 -2.60 -19.23
C ARG A 214 4.23 -2.72 -17.74
N LEU A 215 5.09 -2.08 -16.98
CA LEU A 215 4.96 -1.93 -15.54
C LEU A 215 4.57 -0.48 -15.23
N TYR A 216 3.41 -0.28 -14.63
CA TYR A 216 2.93 1.04 -14.23
C TYR A 216 3.24 1.25 -12.75
N VAL A 217 3.98 2.29 -12.46
CA VAL A 217 4.52 2.60 -11.14
C VAL A 217 4.02 3.95 -10.67
N ALA A 218 3.39 3.97 -9.52
CA ALA A 218 2.99 5.19 -8.83
C ALA A 218 4.15 5.70 -7.98
N VAL A 219 4.41 7.01 -8.02
CA VAL A 219 5.49 7.65 -7.27
C VAL A 219 4.91 8.51 -6.17
N ALA A 220 5.21 8.15 -4.94
CA ALA A 220 4.86 8.86 -3.72
C ALA A 220 6.05 9.67 -3.18
N SER A 221 5.83 10.40 -2.11
CA SER A 221 6.84 11.25 -1.47
C SER A 221 6.91 11.08 0.03
N GLY A 222 8.11 11.24 0.57
CA GLY A 222 8.33 11.54 1.97
C GLY A 222 8.44 13.04 2.27
N GLU A 223 8.23 13.92 1.29
CA GLU A 223 8.21 15.38 1.44
C GLU A 223 6.86 15.85 2.00
N GLU A 224 6.49 15.28 3.13
CA GLU A 224 5.42 15.87 3.94
C GLU A 224 6.01 17.10 4.63
N LYS A 225 5.16 18.12 4.87
CA LYS A 225 5.58 19.38 5.52
C LYS A 225 6.50 19.03 6.69
N PRO A 226 7.83 19.16 6.53
CA PRO A 226 8.72 18.66 7.56
C PRO A 226 8.53 19.52 8.80
N ALA A 227 8.50 18.90 9.97
CA ALA A 227 8.59 19.60 11.23
C ALA A 227 9.91 20.39 11.37
N ASN A 228 10.81 20.27 10.40
CA ASN A 228 12.08 20.99 10.32
C ASN A 228 11.92 22.31 9.56
N PRO A 229 11.89 23.46 10.26
CA PRO A 229 11.79 24.77 9.61
C PRO A 229 13.01 25.14 8.74
N ALA A 230 14.11 24.38 8.82
CA ALA A 230 15.29 24.59 7.98
C ALA A 230 15.17 23.90 6.61
N TYR A 231 14.12 23.11 6.36
CA TYR A 231 13.88 22.50 5.06
C TYR A 231 13.10 23.45 4.15
N GLY A 232 13.64 23.73 2.96
CA GLY A 232 12.96 24.53 1.93
C GLY A 232 11.91 23.69 1.20
N CYS A 233 10.76 23.53 1.81
CA CYS A 233 9.64 22.76 1.23
C CYS A 233 8.91 23.60 0.18
N CYS A 234 8.28 23.03 -0.87
CA CYS A 234 8.32 21.65 -1.31
C CYS A 234 8.54 21.62 -2.82
N THR A 235 9.22 20.61 -3.32
CA THR A 235 9.57 20.54 -4.74
C THR A 235 9.16 19.22 -5.40
N PHE A 236 8.66 18.26 -4.62
CA PHE A 236 8.21 16.98 -5.14
C PHE A 236 6.93 17.11 -5.94
N ARG A 237 6.90 16.44 -7.10
CA ARG A 237 5.72 16.32 -7.95
C ARG A 237 5.33 14.84 -8.03
N GLY A 238 4.15 14.47 -7.56
CA GLY A 238 3.60 13.14 -7.75
C GLY A 238 3.61 12.75 -9.22
N SER A 239 3.78 11.46 -9.52
CA SER A 239 3.78 11.00 -10.91
C SER A 239 3.39 9.53 -11.04
N VAL A 240 3.05 9.16 -12.27
CA VAL A 240 2.95 7.77 -12.72
C VAL A 240 3.97 7.54 -13.83
N VAL A 241 4.69 6.42 -13.75
CA VAL A 241 5.74 6.05 -14.71
C VAL A 241 5.40 4.70 -15.32
N ALA A 242 5.45 4.60 -16.65
CA ALA A 242 5.39 3.31 -17.32
C ALA A 242 6.80 2.85 -17.71
N LEU A 243 7.13 1.62 -17.36
CA LEU A 243 8.40 0.98 -17.67
C LEU A 243 8.17 -0.20 -18.62
N ASP A 244 9.11 -0.44 -19.50
CA ASP A 244 9.23 -1.69 -20.25
C ASP A 244 9.66 -2.82 -19.31
N ILE A 245 8.92 -3.92 -19.25
CA ILE A 245 9.18 -4.99 -18.26
C ILE A 245 10.48 -5.74 -18.51
N ALA A 246 10.92 -5.84 -19.77
CA ALA A 246 12.11 -6.60 -20.12
C ALA A 246 13.41 -5.84 -19.82
N SER A 247 13.38 -4.51 -19.95
CA SER A 247 14.58 -3.67 -19.85
C SER A 247 14.56 -2.67 -18.70
N GLY A 248 13.41 -2.43 -18.09
CA GLY A 248 13.22 -1.36 -17.09
C GLY A 248 13.28 0.06 -17.66
N ARG A 249 13.33 0.20 -19.00
CA ARG A 249 13.38 1.52 -19.65
C ARG A 249 12.08 2.30 -19.43
N VAL A 250 12.19 3.57 -19.03
CA VAL A 250 11.05 4.48 -18.95
C VAL A 250 10.45 4.69 -20.34
N LEU A 251 9.16 4.37 -20.48
CA LEU A 251 8.40 4.58 -21.71
C LEU A 251 7.75 5.96 -21.71
N TRP A 252 7.14 6.33 -20.58
CA TRP A 252 6.57 7.64 -20.35
C TRP A 252 6.47 7.94 -18.86
N ARG A 253 6.33 9.23 -18.51
CA ARG A 253 6.04 9.73 -17.16
C ARG A 253 4.97 10.81 -17.24
N SER A 254 4.00 10.76 -16.34
CA SER A 254 2.94 11.76 -16.22
C SER A 254 2.91 12.30 -14.79
N TYR A 255 3.13 13.60 -14.66
CA TYR A 255 3.10 14.29 -13.39
C TYR A 255 1.66 14.62 -12.96
N THR A 256 1.40 14.56 -11.67
CA THR A 256 0.14 14.97 -11.03
C THR A 256 0.16 16.42 -10.52
N VAL A 257 1.32 17.07 -10.54
CA VAL A 257 1.49 18.52 -10.46
C VAL A 257 2.07 18.97 -11.79
N LEU A 258 1.30 19.72 -12.60
CA LEU A 258 1.66 20.01 -13.99
C LEU A 258 2.75 21.07 -14.10
N GLU A 259 2.75 22.04 -13.18
CA GLU A 259 3.73 23.12 -13.15
C GLU A 259 5.02 22.70 -12.43
N GLU A 260 6.16 23.22 -12.88
CA GLU A 260 7.43 23.09 -12.18
C GLU A 260 7.40 23.92 -10.88
N PRO A 261 7.90 23.39 -9.74
CA PRO A 261 8.04 24.14 -8.51
C PRO A 261 8.93 25.39 -8.70
N ARG A 262 8.47 26.52 -8.19
CA ARG A 262 9.19 27.80 -8.21
C ARG A 262 9.29 28.39 -6.81
N PRO A 263 10.25 29.29 -6.53
CA PRO A 263 10.30 30.00 -5.27
C PRO A 263 8.99 30.74 -4.99
N THR A 264 8.46 30.59 -3.78
CA THR A 264 7.23 31.25 -3.32
C THR A 264 7.58 32.32 -2.29
N HIS A 265 7.54 32.01 -1.02
CA HIS A 265 7.83 32.92 0.08
C HIS A 265 8.93 32.33 0.98
N LYS A 266 9.36 33.07 1.97
CA LYS A 266 10.24 32.56 3.01
C LYS A 266 9.42 32.18 4.23
N ASN A 267 9.73 31.07 4.85
CA ASN A 267 9.09 30.68 6.10
C ASN A 267 9.58 31.53 7.29
N ALA A 268 9.04 31.29 8.48
CA ALA A 268 9.38 32.03 9.69
C ALA A 268 10.88 31.95 10.08
N ALA A 269 11.60 30.94 9.61
CA ALA A 269 13.04 30.79 9.80
C ALA A 269 13.87 31.50 8.70
N GLY A 270 13.22 32.17 7.75
CA GLY A 270 13.88 32.87 6.63
C GLY A 270 14.30 31.93 5.48
N ILE A 271 13.91 30.66 5.51
CA ILE A 271 14.23 29.66 4.47
C ILE A 271 13.26 29.81 3.31
N GLN A 272 13.80 29.81 2.08
CA GLN A 272 12.99 29.88 0.85
C GLN A 272 12.12 28.64 0.72
N GLU A 273 10.82 28.81 0.53
CA GLU A 273 9.87 27.77 0.19
C GLU A 273 9.55 27.77 -1.31
N PHE A 274 9.10 26.63 -1.80
CA PHE A 274 8.85 26.39 -3.22
C PHE A 274 7.44 25.80 -3.42
N GLY A 275 6.95 25.87 -4.65
CA GLY A 275 5.67 25.29 -5.07
C GLY A 275 5.32 25.66 -6.51
N PRO A 276 4.30 25.00 -7.09
CA PRO A 276 3.44 24.00 -6.47
C PRO A 276 4.12 22.63 -6.29
N ALA A 277 3.67 21.84 -5.30
CA ALA A 277 4.23 20.53 -5.01
C ALA A 277 3.16 19.62 -4.36
N GLY A 278 3.41 18.31 -4.31
CA GLY A 278 2.52 17.33 -3.70
C GLY A 278 1.83 16.43 -4.71
N ALA A 279 0.53 16.20 -4.53
CA ALA A 279 -0.29 15.27 -5.33
C ALA A 279 0.36 13.89 -5.48
N ALA A 280 0.99 13.39 -4.41
CA ALA A 280 1.64 12.10 -4.38
C ALA A 280 0.67 10.96 -4.76
N VAL A 281 1.18 9.96 -5.50
CA VAL A 281 0.40 8.78 -5.85
C VAL A 281 0.91 7.62 -5.00
N SER A 282 0.22 7.37 -3.88
CA SER A 282 0.59 6.32 -2.92
C SER A 282 -0.23 5.03 -3.07
N ALA A 283 -1.21 5.03 -3.96
CA ALA A 283 -2.09 3.90 -4.21
C ALA A 283 -1.73 3.18 -5.51
N THR A 284 -1.94 1.86 -5.52
CA THR A 284 -1.69 1.01 -6.68
C THR A 284 -2.57 1.43 -7.86
N PRO A 285 -1.98 1.63 -9.06
CA PRO A 285 -2.73 1.97 -10.25
C PRO A 285 -3.74 0.88 -10.66
N THR A 286 -4.92 1.29 -11.12
CA THR A 286 -5.97 0.41 -11.63
C THR A 286 -6.00 0.45 -13.15
N ILE A 287 -6.05 -0.69 -13.80
CA ILE A 287 -6.01 -0.81 -15.26
C ILE A 287 -7.41 -1.08 -15.80
N ASP A 288 -7.89 -0.20 -16.65
CA ASP A 288 -9.07 -0.42 -17.47
C ASP A 288 -8.65 -0.84 -18.88
N ALA A 289 -8.54 -2.13 -19.09
CA ALA A 289 -8.16 -2.70 -20.37
C ALA A 289 -9.20 -2.40 -21.48
N LYS A 290 -10.48 -2.28 -21.12
CA LYS A 290 -11.58 -2.00 -22.05
C LYS A 290 -11.45 -0.60 -22.65
N ARG A 291 -11.10 0.39 -21.81
CA ARG A 291 -10.97 1.79 -22.25
C ARG A 291 -9.54 2.18 -22.59
N GLY A 292 -8.57 1.30 -22.36
CA GLY A 292 -7.14 1.62 -22.49
C GLY A 292 -6.71 2.72 -21.52
N ALA A 293 -7.27 2.74 -20.32
CA ALA A 293 -7.06 3.77 -19.30
C ALA A 293 -6.39 3.22 -18.05
N LEU A 294 -5.64 4.08 -17.39
CA LEU A 294 -5.04 3.87 -16.08
C LEU A 294 -5.68 4.86 -15.11
N TYR A 295 -6.20 4.36 -13.99
CA TYR A 295 -6.76 5.20 -12.93
C TYR A 295 -5.85 5.21 -11.72
N VAL A 296 -5.59 6.42 -11.20
CA VAL A 296 -4.91 6.65 -9.94
C VAL A 296 -5.67 7.61 -9.06
N ALA A 297 -5.45 7.54 -7.76
CA ALA A 297 -5.96 8.49 -6.80
C ALA A 297 -4.79 9.26 -6.19
N THR A 298 -4.94 10.57 -6.04
CA THR A 298 -3.86 11.49 -5.66
C THR A 298 -4.04 12.01 -4.24
N GLY A 299 -2.93 12.26 -3.57
CA GLY A 299 -2.89 13.00 -2.33
C GLY A 299 -3.18 14.48 -2.50
N GLY A 300 -3.19 15.21 -1.40
CA GLY A 300 -3.38 16.65 -1.37
C GLY A 300 -2.18 17.45 -1.89
N SER A 301 -2.34 18.76 -1.93
CA SER A 301 -1.23 19.69 -2.15
C SER A 301 -0.31 19.72 -0.93
N ALA A 302 1.00 19.71 -1.16
CA ALA A 302 2.01 19.96 -0.13
C ALA A 302 2.25 21.47 0.12
N THR A 303 1.64 22.32 -0.69
CA THR A 303 1.79 23.78 -0.65
C THR A 303 0.42 24.47 -0.63
N GLU A 304 0.39 25.77 -0.38
CA GLU A 304 -0.84 26.59 -0.41
C GLU A 304 -1.38 26.82 -1.83
N LEU A 305 -0.60 26.45 -2.87
CA LEU A 305 -0.99 26.60 -4.26
C LEU A 305 -1.94 25.46 -4.67
N GLU A 306 -3.16 25.80 -4.98
CA GLU A 306 -4.15 24.85 -5.47
C GLU A 306 -3.72 24.22 -6.80
N GLN A 307 -3.95 22.92 -6.94
CA GLN A 307 -3.65 22.14 -8.13
C GLN A 307 -4.85 21.28 -8.51
N SER A 308 -5.19 21.23 -9.80
CA SER A 308 -6.38 20.54 -10.30
C SER A 308 -6.33 19.01 -10.17
N LEU A 309 -5.14 18.44 -9.98
CA LEU A 309 -4.94 17.00 -9.86
C LEU A 309 -4.66 16.55 -8.42
N THR A 310 -4.80 17.43 -7.42
CA THR A 310 -4.77 17.07 -6.00
C THR A 310 -6.15 16.58 -5.54
N ASP A 311 -6.19 15.72 -4.54
CA ASP A 311 -7.44 15.16 -3.98
C ASP A 311 -8.39 14.64 -5.07
N ALA A 312 -7.84 13.93 -6.04
CA ALA A 312 -8.52 13.61 -7.28
C ALA A 312 -8.39 12.13 -7.66
N VAL A 313 -9.35 11.66 -8.45
CA VAL A 313 -9.17 10.48 -9.30
C VAL A 313 -8.80 10.96 -10.69
N VAL A 314 -7.71 10.42 -11.20
CA VAL A 314 -7.11 10.84 -12.47
C VAL A 314 -7.04 9.65 -13.41
N ALA A 315 -7.45 9.85 -14.66
CA ALA A 315 -7.34 8.88 -15.72
C ALA A 315 -6.25 9.28 -16.72
N PHE A 316 -5.31 8.38 -16.93
CA PHE A 316 -4.27 8.51 -17.96
C PHE A 316 -4.46 7.48 -19.07
N ASP A 317 -3.98 7.80 -20.28
CA ASP A 317 -3.89 6.84 -21.36
C ASP A 317 -2.78 5.81 -21.07
N LEU A 318 -3.08 4.51 -21.24
CA LEU A 318 -2.12 3.43 -21.00
C LEU A 318 -0.91 3.48 -21.94
N ASN A 319 -1.05 4.00 -23.15
CA ASN A 319 0.01 3.94 -24.16
C ASN A 319 1.03 5.05 -24.02
N ASP A 320 0.58 6.28 -23.78
CA ASP A 320 1.44 7.47 -23.81
C ASP A 320 1.35 8.33 -22.55
N GLY A 321 0.55 7.93 -21.55
CA GLY A 321 0.41 8.63 -20.28
C GLY A 321 -0.32 9.97 -20.34
N LYS A 322 -0.95 10.31 -21.47
CA LYS A 322 -1.71 11.56 -21.58
C LYS A 322 -2.89 11.58 -20.63
N LEU A 323 -3.12 12.74 -20.02
CA LEU A 323 -4.30 12.97 -19.20
C LEU A 323 -5.57 12.82 -20.06
N ARG A 324 -6.48 11.93 -19.65
CA ARG A 324 -7.79 11.74 -20.29
C ARG A 324 -8.86 12.56 -19.59
N TRP A 325 -8.93 12.46 -18.27
CA TRP A 325 -9.81 13.25 -17.42
C TRP A 325 -9.30 13.28 -15.98
N VAL A 326 -9.80 14.24 -15.24
CA VAL A 326 -9.59 14.38 -13.80
C VAL A 326 -10.91 14.68 -13.11
N LYS A 327 -11.13 14.05 -11.95
CA LYS A 327 -12.23 14.36 -11.05
C LYS A 327 -11.66 14.72 -9.70
N GLN A 328 -11.55 16.00 -9.43
CA GLN A 328 -11.18 16.52 -8.11
C GLN A 328 -12.38 16.37 -7.15
N LEU A 329 -12.12 15.86 -5.96
CA LEU A 329 -13.15 15.45 -5.00
C LEU A 329 -12.97 16.14 -3.64
N THR A 330 -12.48 17.37 -3.65
CA THR A 330 -12.37 18.20 -2.46
C THR A 330 -13.76 18.70 -2.07
N LEU A 331 -14.19 18.45 -0.85
CA LEU A 331 -15.43 19.02 -0.31
C LEU A 331 -15.18 20.48 0.08
N LYS A 332 -16.06 21.42 -0.36
CA LYS A 332 -15.97 22.84 0.02
C LYS A 332 -15.98 22.96 1.55
N GLY A 333 -14.94 23.57 2.12
CA GLY A 333 -14.82 23.83 3.56
C GLY A 333 -14.17 22.70 4.36
N GLU A 334 -13.74 21.61 3.75
CA GLU A 334 -12.86 20.63 4.40
C GLU A 334 -11.39 21.05 4.26
N LEU A 335 -10.64 20.87 5.36
CA LEU A 335 -9.23 21.22 5.41
C LEU A 335 -8.44 20.43 4.34
N ALA A 336 -7.40 21.04 3.81
CA ALA A 336 -6.58 20.68 2.65
C ALA A 336 -5.84 19.33 2.70
N SER A 337 -6.30 18.33 3.46
CA SER A 337 -5.63 17.02 3.63
C SER A 337 -6.55 15.81 3.46
N SER A 338 -7.64 15.96 2.74
CA SER A 338 -8.60 14.86 2.49
C SER A 338 -8.18 13.92 1.37
N GLY A 339 -6.93 13.93 0.93
CA GLY A 339 -6.42 13.15 -0.20
C GLY A 339 -6.74 11.66 -0.15
N PHE A 340 -6.35 10.98 -1.20
CA PHE A 340 -6.54 9.54 -1.35
C PHE A 340 -5.24 8.79 -1.06
N SER A 341 -5.36 7.66 -0.36
CA SER A 341 -4.32 6.63 -0.24
C SER A 341 -4.83 5.23 -0.60
N SER A 342 -6.15 5.10 -0.79
CA SER A 342 -6.78 3.86 -1.25
C SER A 342 -6.73 3.76 -2.78
N ALA A 343 -6.40 2.57 -3.29
CA ALA A 343 -6.44 2.29 -4.71
C ALA A 343 -7.88 2.39 -5.24
N PRO A 344 -8.11 3.04 -6.39
CA PRO A 344 -9.41 2.96 -7.05
C PRO A 344 -9.78 1.51 -7.37
N VAL A 345 -11.05 1.15 -7.23
CA VAL A 345 -11.56 -0.18 -7.56
C VAL A 345 -12.48 -0.05 -8.78
N LEU A 346 -12.15 -0.73 -9.87
CA LEU A 346 -13.01 -0.79 -11.05
C LEU A 346 -13.90 -2.04 -10.97
N ARG A 347 -15.20 -1.89 -11.17
CA ARG A 347 -16.10 -3.05 -11.12
C ARG A 347 -17.25 -2.93 -12.10
N SER A 348 -17.59 -4.06 -12.74
CA SER A 348 -18.79 -4.18 -13.54
C SER A 348 -20.02 -4.44 -12.66
N LEU A 349 -21.08 -3.69 -12.88
CA LEU A 349 -22.40 -3.92 -12.29
C LEU A 349 -23.15 -5.01 -13.07
N ALA A 350 -24.20 -5.56 -12.47
CA ALA A 350 -25.08 -6.53 -13.14
C ALA A 350 -25.72 -6.00 -14.43
N SER A 351 -25.85 -4.67 -14.58
CA SER A 351 -26.30 -4.01 -15.81
C SER A 351 -25.28 -4.04 -16.95
N GLY A 352 -24.03 -4.44 -16.69
CA GLY A 352 -22.92 -4.34 -17.64
C GLY A 352 -22.15 -3.02 -17.61
N ASN A 353 -22.69 -1.98 -16.98
CA ASN A 353 -21.98 -0.71 -16.75
C ASN A 353 -20.86 -0.93 -15.74
N GLN A 354 -19.79 -0.14 -15.86
CA GLN A 354 -18.69 -0.17 -14.90
C GLN A 354 -18.65 1.13 -14.09
N LEU A 355 -18.28 1.01 -12.81
CA LEU A 355 -18.00 2.14 -11.94
C LEU A 355 -16.61 2.02 -11.35
N ILE A 356 -15.99 3.17 -11.09
CA ILE A 356 -14.76 3.31 -10.31
C ILE A 356 -15.15 3.73 -8.90
N PHE A 357 -14.75 2.94 -7.91
CA PHE A 357 -14.96 3.29 -6.50
C PHE A 357 -13.69 3.87 -5.91
N ALA A 358 -13.78 5.05 -5.31
CA ALA A 358 -12.67 5.74 -4.67
C ALA A 358 -13.01 6.07 -3.22
N GLY A 359 -12.19 5.60 -2.29
CA GLY A 359 -12.33 5.86 -0.85
C GLY A 359 -11.38 6.96 -0.41
N GLN A 360 -11.93 8.03 0.19
CA GLN A 360 -11.18 9.21 0.59
C GLN A 360 -10.88 9.20 2.10
N LYS A 361 -9.80 9.84 2.52
CA LYS A 361 -9.44 10.03 3.94
C LYS A 361 -10.49 10.81 4.74
N SER A 362 -11.39 11.54 4.08
CA SER A 362 -12.58 12.17 4.69
C SER A 362 -13.66 11.17 5.14
N GLY A 363 -13.51 9.88 4.83
CA GLY A 363 -14.52 8.85 5.09
C GLY A 363 -15.69 8.86 4.09
N VAL A 364 -15.50 9.47 2.93
CA VAL A 364 -16.47 9.44 1.83
C VAL A 364 -16.02 8.43 0.77
N VAL A 365 -16.94 7.61 0.31
CA VAL A 365 -16.81 6.76 -0.87
C VAL A 365 -17.50 7.43 -2.04
N TYR A 366 -16.82 7.51 -3.16
CA TYR A 366 -17.33 8.00 -4.43
C TYR A 366 -17.42 6.85 -5.43
N ALA A 367 -18.52 6.79 -6.17
CA ALA A 367 -18.64 5.97 -7.37
C ALA A 367 -18.62 6.90 -8.60
N LEU A 368 -17.68 6.68 -9.48
CA LEU A 368 -17.45 7.52 -10.64
C LEU A 368 -17.75 6.73 -11.92
N ASP A 369 -18.37 7.39 -12.89
CA ASP A 369 -18.63 6.82 -14.21
C ASP A 369 -17.44 7.05 -15.15
N PRO A 370 -16.69 6.01 -15.55
CA PRO A 370 -15.54 6.16 -16.42
C PRO A 370 -15.90 6.53 -17.86
N ASP A 371 -17.12 6.28 -18.31
CA ASP A 371 -17.60 6.61 -19.64
C ASP A 371 -18.02 8.09 -19.76
N HIS A 372 -18.27 8.77 -18.63
CA HIS A 372 -18.66 10.17 -18.55
C HIS A 372 -17.62 11.03 -17.81
N GLY A 373 -16.32 10.80 -18.06
CA GLY A 373 -15.24 11.65 -17.52
C GLY A 373 -15.10 11.63 -16.00
N GLY A 374 -15.52 10.56 -15.34
CA GLY A 374 -15.49 10.44 -13.89
C GLY A 374 -16.63 11.19 -13.19
N GLU A 375 -17.78 11.43 -13.85
CA GLU A 375 -18.95 11.97 -13.18
C GLU A 375 -19.37 11.11 -11.98
N ILE A 376 -19.83 11.78 -10.90
CA ILE A 376 -20.24 11.10 -9.67
C ILE A 376 -21.60 10.44 -9.91
N ALA A 377 -21.64 9.11 -9.95
CA ALA A 377 -22.87 8.35 -9.99
C ALA A 377 -23.56 8.36 -8.62
N TRP A 378 -22.78 8.21 -7.55
CA TRP A 378 -23.23 8.36 -6.16
C TRP A 378 -22.03 8.62 -5.23
N GLN A 379 -22.32 9.13 -4.05
CA GLN A 379 -21.36 9.25 -2.97
C GLN A 379 -22.00 8.90 -1.63
N THR A 380 -21.23 8.27 -0.73
CA THR A 380 -21.70 7.84 0.59
C THR A 380 -20.64 8.13 1.65
N ARG A 381 -21.02 8.83 2.72
CA ARG A 381 -20.16 9.02 3.88
C ARG A 381 -20.33 7.81 4.82
N VAL A 382 -19.23 7.10 5.08
CA VAL A 382 -19.18 5.94 6.01
C VAL A 382 -18.65 6.32 7.39
N ALA A 383 -18.00 7.48 7.53
CA ALA A 383 -17.58 8.04 8.81
C ALA A 383 -18.76 8.69 9.54
N ASN A 384 -18.80 8.61 10.87
CA ASN A 384 -19.81 9.32 11.66
C ASN A 384 -19.72 10.84 11.43
N ALA A 385 -20.89 11.51 11.31
CA ALA A 385 -20.96 12.96 11.27
C ALA A 385 -20.43 13.50 12.61
N GLY A 386 -19.33 14.23 12.59
CA GLY A 386 -18.65 14.76 13.79
C GLY A 386 -17.26 14.19 14.05
N SER A 387 -16.84 13.11 13.38
CA SER A 387 -15.42 12.80 13.28
C SER A 387 -14.77 13.91 12.44
N THR A 388 -14.17 14.90 13.10
CA THR A 388 -13.31 15.86 12.40
C THR A 388 -12.18 15.03 11.82
N ALA A 389 -12.28 14.69 10.54
CA ALA A 389 -11.19 14.20 9.73
C ALA A 389 -10.17 15.34 9.62
N GLY A 390 -9.51 15.65 10.73
CA GLY A 390 -8.34 16.52 10.75
C GLY A 390 -7.21 15.81 10.02
N ALA A 391 -6.36 16.57 9.41
CA ALA A 391 -5.14 16.21 8.70
C ALA A 391 -4.47 14.90 9.21
N GLY A 392 -4.94 13.73 8.74
CA GLY A 392 -4.37 12.45 9.18
C GLY A 392 -5.07 11.24 8.57
N ILE A 393 -4.65 10.05 8.95
CA ILE A 393 -5.20 8.76 8.48
C ILE A 393 -6.58 8.52 9.14
N GLY A 394 -7.55 9.41 8.88
CA GLY A 394 -8.81 9.43 9.62
C GLY A 394 -9.97 8.66 9.01
N GLY A 395 -9.96 8.44 7.69
CA GLY A 395 -11.09 7.84 6.99
C GLY A 395 -10.76 6.50 6.34
N ILE A 396 -10.93 6.42 5.03
CA ILE A 396 -10.62 5.22 4.25
C ILE A 396 -9.15 5.27 3.89
N ALA A 397 -8.34 4.39 4.49
CA ALA A 397 -6.89 4.48 4.41
C ALA A 397 -6.33 3.71 3.20
N TRP A 398 -6.34 2.37 3.19
CA TRP A 398 -5.48 1.62 2.30
C TRP A 398 -6.19 0.91 1.16
N GLY A 399 -7.32 0.29 1.38
CA GLY A 399 -7.99 -0.42 0.30
C GLY A 399 -9.36 -0.95 0.64
N MET A 400 -10.29 -0.71 -0.26
CA MET A 400 -11.61 -1.32 -0.28
C MET A 400 -11.55 -2.65 -1.04
N ALA A 401 -12.56 -3.50 -0.85
CA ALA A 401 -12.74 -4.71 -1.64
C ALA A 401 -14.15 -4.76 -2.25
N ALA A 402 -14.29 -5.38 -3.42
CA ALA A 402 -15.58 -5.46 -4.10
C ALA A 402 -15.84 -6.87 -4.63
N ASP A 403 -16.92 -7.50 -4.18
CA ASP A 403 -17.43 -8.74 -4.77
C ASP A 403 -18.32 -8.45 -6.00
N HIS A 404 -19.34 -9.27 -6.27
CA HIS A 404 -20.26 -9.07 -7.39
C HIS A 404 -21.41 -8.08 -7.09
N ARG A 405 -21.61 -7.69 -5.82
CA ARG A 405 -22.75 -6.89 -5.35
C ARG A 405 -22.35 -5.74 -4.44
N ASN A 406 -21.41 -6.00 -3.55
CA ASN A 406 -21.08 -5.12 -2.44
C ASN A 406 -19.67 -4.59 -2.54
N LEU A 407 -19.51 -3.35 -2.09
CA LEU A 407 -18.23 -2.73 -1.78
C LEU A 407 -18.03 -2.78 -0.26
N TYR A 408 -16.91 -3.32 0.18
CA TYR A 408 -16.52 -3.43 1.58
C TYR A 408 -15.49 -2.37 1.93
N VAL A 409 -15.83 -1.56 2.92
CA VAL A 409 -15.08 -0.35 3.29
C VAL A 409 -14.67 -0.42 4.75
N ALA A 410 -13.39 -0.48 5.01
CA ALA A 410 -12.84 -0.36 6.35
C ALA A 410 -12.59 1.11 6.68
N LEU A 411 -13.05 1.54 7.86
CA LEU A 411 -12.85 2.88 8.39
C LEU A 411 -11.72 2.85 9.43
N SER A 412 -10.65 3.59 9.17
CA SER A 412 -9.52 3.70 10.09
C SER A 412 -9.89 4.54 11.31
N GLY A 413 -10.13 5.82 11.14
CA GLY A 413 -10.48 6.73 12.23
C GLY A 413 -9.36 6.94 13.26
N LEU A 414 -8.10 6.65 12.95
CA LEU A 414 -6.95 6.76 13.86
C LEU A 414 -6.82 8.11 14.55
N LEU A 415 -7.30 9.18 13.92
CA LEU A 415 -7.24 10.55 14.45
C LEU A 415 -8.61 11.10 14.85
N ALA A 416 -9.64 10.25 14.89
CA ALA A 416 -10.95 10.68 15.37
C ALA A 416 -10.90 10.96 16.88
N GLN A 417 -11.50 12.07 17.30
CA GLN A 417 -11.69 12.38 18.72
C GLN A 417 -13.18 12.29 19.08
N PRO A 418 -13.57 11.60 20.12
CA PRO A 418 -12.74 10.76 21.00
C PRO A 418 -12.29 9.45 20.29
N SER A 419 -11.09 8.99 20.60
CA SER A 419 -10.44 7.83 19.96
C SER A 419 -11.22 6.50 20.06
N ASN A 420 -12.19 6.41 20.95
CA ASN A 420 -13.02 5.23 21.18
C ASN A 420 -14.25 5.09 20.25
N THR A 421 -14.42 5.96 19.27
CA THR A 421 -15.55 5.93 18.32
C THR A 421 -15.15 5.55 16.90
N SER A 422 -13.90 5.19 16.68
CA SER A 422 -13.32 4.96 15.37
C SER A 422 -13.14 3.47 15.07
N GLY A 423 -13.22 3.13 13.79
CA GLY A 423 -13.08 1.78 13.30
C GLY A 423 -14.42 1.10 13.02
N SER A 424 -14.56 0.61 11.80
CA SER A 424 -15.72 -0.19 11.39
C SER A 424 -15.43 -0.90 10.07
N LEU A 425 -16.19 -1.95 9.81
CA LEU A 425 -16.33 -2.50 8.46
C LEU A 425 -17.76 -2.28 7.98
N THR A 426 -17.90 -1.72 6.79
CA THR A 426 -19.18 -1.36 6.18
C THR A 426 -19.32 -2.01 4.81
N ALA A 427 -20.47 -2.57 4.50
CA ALA A 427 -20.82 -3.00 3.15
C ALA A 427 -21.82 -2.02 2.53
N LEU A 428 -21.51 -1.57 1.31
CA LEU A 428 -22.35 -0.72 0.50
C LEU A 428 -22.81 -1.49 -0.74
N ASP A 429 -24.04 -1.26 -1.18
CA ASP A 429 -24.51 -1.70 -2.49
C ASP A 429 -23.74 -0.94 -3.59
N MET A 430 -23.04 -1.64 -4.48
CA MET A 430 -22.21 -0.98 -5.50
C MET A 430 -23.00 -0.14 -6.50
N LYS A 431 -24.25 -0.48 -6.78
CA LYS A 431 -25.08 0.25 -7.75
C LYS A 431 -25.59 1.57 -7.20
N THR A 432 -25.94 1.59 -5.90
CA THR A 432 -26.68 2.71 -5.29
C THR A 432 -25.92 3.45 -4.20
N GLY A 433 -24.85 2.89 -3.68
CA GLY A 433 -24.13 3.40 -2.52
C GLY A 433 -24.90 3.23 -1.19
N LEU A 434 -26.04 2.56 -1.19
CA LEU A 434 -26.84 2.36 0.02
C LEU A 434 -26.15 1.37 0.97
N LEU A 435 -26.27 1.66 2.25
CA LEU A 435 -25.79 0.80 3.33
C LEU A 435 -26.49 -0.56 3.30
N ARG A 436 -25.73 -1.64 3.26
CA ARG A 436 -26.17 -3.02 3.42
C ARG A 436 -26.08 -3.44 4.89
N TRP A 437 -24.93 -3.26 5.49
CA TRP A 437 -24.68 -3.46 6.91
C TRP A 437 -23.47 -2.63 7.35
N HIS A 438 -23.38 -2.39 8.65
CA HIS A 438 -22.30 -1.69 9.30
C HIS A 438 -21.96 -2.38 10.61
N THR A 439 -20.70 -2.77 10.78
CA THR A 439 -20.20 -3.42 11.99
C THR A 439 -19.13 -2.54 12.62
N PRO A 440 -19.42 -1.91 13.76
CA PRO A 440 -18.40 -1.19 14.52
C PRO A 440 -17.29 -2.14 14.94
N ALA A 441 -16.08 -1.63 15.02
CA ALA A 441 -14.98 -2.40 15.58
C ALA A 441 -15.29 -2.76 17.05
N PRO A 442 -14.96 -3.98 17.49
CA PRO A 442 -15.02 -4.33 18.91
C PRO A 442 -14.14 -3.41 19.77
N GLN A 443 -14.35 -3.39 21.09
CA GLN A 443 -13.43 -2.66 21.98
C GLN A 443 -12.01 -3.20 21.81
N PRO A 444 -10.99 -2.34 21.75
CA PRO A 444 -9.63 -2.77 21.51
C PRO A 444 -9.11 -3.60 22.69
N ALA A 445 -8.34 -4.63 22.38
CA ALA A 445 -7.78 -5.56 23.36
C ALA A 445 -6.27 -5.71 23.11
N CYS A 446 -5.52 -4.63 23.30
CA CYS A 446 -4.08 -4.64 23.04
C CYS A 446 -3.29 -5.24 24.21
N SER A 447 -2.39 -6.16 23.91
CA SER A 447 -1.48 -6.77 24.88
C SER A 447 -0.26 -5.89 25.21
N TRP A 448 0.02 -4.83 24.44
CA TRP A 448 1.19 -3.94 24.60
C TRP A 448 0.92 -2.64 25.36
N GLY A 449 -0.28 -2.42 25.88
CA GLY A 449 -0.66 -1.23 26.62
C GLY A 449 -1.54 -0.25 25.85
N ASP A 450 -2.08 0.75 26.55
CA ASP A 450 -3.17 1.59 26.04
C ASP A 450 -2.72 2.76 25.13
N ALA A 451 -1.43 3.12 25.15
CA ALA A 451 -0.98 4.36 24.51
C ALA A 451 -1.18 4.39 22.99
N ASP A 452 -1.00 3.23 22.32
CA ASP A 452 -1.16 3.08 20.87
C ASP A 452 -2.28 2.09 20.50
N CYS A 453 -3.08 1.69 21.48
CA CYS A 453 -4.18 0.76 21.29
C CYS A 453 -5.36 1.44 20.64
N SER A 454 -5.74 0.98 19.46
CA SER A 454 -6.85 1.55 18.72
C SER A 454 -7.61 0.46 17.97
N HIS A 455 -8.93 0.60 17.91
CA HIS A 455 -9.77 -0.25 17.09
C HIS A 455 -9.92 0.25 15.65
N ALA A 456 -9.08 1.19 15.22
CA ALA A 456 -9.04 1.64 13.84
C ALA A 456 -8.85 0.47 12.88
N GLN A 457 -9.77 0.29 11.94
CA GLN A 457 -9.62 -0.73 10.89
C GLN A 457 -8.82 -0.14 9.73
N SER A 458 -7.50 -0.10 9.91
CA SER A 458 -6.59 0.53 8.94
C SER A 458 -6.21 -0.39 7.80
N GLN A 459 -6.22 -1.70 8.02
CA GLN A 459 -5.77 -2.65 7.00
C GLN A 459 -6.72 -2.73 5.81
N ALA A 460 -6.16 -2.91 4.61
CA ALA A 460 -6.95 -3.09 3.40
C ALA A 460 -7.83 -4.35 3.48
N VAL A 461 -9.09 -4.21 3.08
CA VAL A 461 -10.07 -5.31 3.08
C VAL A 461 -9.74 -6.32 1.99
N SER A 462 -9.95 -7.60 2.28
CA SER A 462 -9.92 -8.67 1.29
C SER A 462 -11.20 -9.49 1.40
N VAL A 463 -11.76 -9.91 0.27
CA VAL A 463 -13.04 -10.62 0.28
C VAL A 463 -12.99 -11.91 -0.53
N MET A 464 -13.73 -12.90 -0.07
CA MET A 464 -14.01 -14.15 -0.75
C MET A 464 -15.51 -14.47 -0.66
N PRO A 465 -16.04 -15.46 -1.38
CA PRO A 465 -17.45 -15.84 -1.23
C PRO A 465 -17.84 -16.10 0.23
N GLY A 466 -18.73 -15.27 0.76
CA GLY A 466 -19.31 -15.37 2.10
C GLY A 466 -18.48 -14.76 3.23
N SER A 467 -17.24 -14.30 3.00
CA SER A 467 -16.41 -13.72 4.07
C SER A 467 -15.56 -12.54 3.60
N ALA A 468 -15.49 -11.48 4.40
CA ALA A 468 -14.60 -10.34 4.25
C ALA A 468 -13.59 -10.32 5.40
N PHE A 469 -12.31 -10.09 5.11
CA PHE A 469 -11.24 -10.03 6.10
C PHE A 469 -10.79 -8.58 6.27
N SER A 470 -10.65 -8.14 7.51
CA SER A 470 -10.16 -6.80 7.86
C SER A 470 -9.35 -6.88 9.15
N GLY A 471 -8.19 -6.26 9.15
CA GLY A 471 -7.33 -6.14 10.33
C GLY A 471 -7.44 -4.76 10.96
N SER A 472 -7.13 -4.68 12.24
CA SER A 472 -7.22 -3.45 13.02
C SER A 472 -5.95 -3.18 13.83
N MET A 473 -5.82 -1.94 14.28
CA MET A 473 -4.64 -1.45 15.00
C MET A 473 -4.49 -2.08 16.38
N ASP A 474 -5.52 -2.79 16.90
CA ASP A 474 -5.42 -3.63 18.10
C ASP A 474 -4.73 -4.99 17.84
N GLY A 475 -4.25 -5.23 16.62
CA GLY A 475 -3.57 -6.47 16.23
C GLY A 475 -4.51 -7.63 15.88
N HIS A 476 -5.81 -7.39 15.84
CA HIS A 476 -6.78 -8.41 15.51
C HIS A 476 -7.08 -8.50 14.02
N LEU A 477 -6.94 -9.68 13.43
CA LEU A 477 -7.47 -10.02 12.12
C LEU A 477 -8.84 -10.65 12.29
N ARG A 478 -9.87 -10.03 11.70
CA ARG A 478 -11.25 -10.49 11.78
C ARG A 478 -11.80 -10.87 10.42
N ALA A 479 -12.58 -11.95 10.39
CA ALA A 479 -13.39 -12.32 9.25
C ALA A 479 -14.86 -12.04 9.53
N TYR A 480 -15.53 -11.39 8.59
CA TYR A 480 -16.91 -10.94 8.71
C TYR A 480 -17.77 -11.64 7.66
N SER A 481 -19.01 -11.98 8.01
CA SER A 481 -20.01 -12.45 7.07
C SER A 481 -20.33 -11.36 6.03
N THR A 482 -20.29 -11.69 4.75
CA THR A 482 -20.66 -10.75 3.68
C THR A 482 -22.16 -10.48 3.63
N ILE A 483 -22.98 -11.28 4.33
CA ILE A 483 -24.43 -11.18 4.35
C ILE A 483 -24.91 -10.12 5.35
N ASP A 484 -24.39 -10.18 6.58
CA ASP A 484 -24.90 -9.39 7.72
C ASP A 484 -23.82 -8.73 8.56
N GLY A 485 -22.54 -8.85 8.19
CA GLY A 485 -21.40 -8.24 8.86
C GLY A 485 -21.03 -8.86 10.21
N LYS A 486 -21.62 -10.00 10.60
CA LYS A 486 -21.24 -10.69 11.84
C LYS A 486 -19.80 -11.19 11.78
N ILE A 487 -19.09 -11.08 12.89
CA ILE A 487 -17.75 -11.63 13.02
C ILE A 487 -17.84 -13.16 13.05
N LEU A 488 -17.20 -13.81 12.08
CA LEU A 488 -17.14 -15.27 11.94
C LEU A 488 -15.89 -15.86 12.61
N TRP A 489 -14.83 -15.07 12.66
CA TRP A 489 -13.54 -15.47 13.20
C TRP A 489 -12.76 -14.24 13.63
N ASP A 490 -12.02 -14.36 14.73
CA ASP A 490 -11.19 -13.30 15.31
C ASP A 490 -9.88 -13.91 15.80
N PHE A 491 -8.75 -13.35 15.38
CA PHE A 491 -7.43 -13.82 15.75
C PHE A 491 -6.57 -12.65 16.25
N ASP A 492 -6.14 -12.73 17.50
CA ASP A 492 -5.14 -11.83 18.06
C ASP A 492 -3.75 -12.21 17.53
N SER A 493 -3.19 -11.36 16.67
CA SER A 493 -1.85 -11.51 16.12
C SER A 493 -0.78 -10.81 16.95
N ALA A 494 -1.14 -10.05 17.97
CA ALA A 494 -0.24 -9.25 18.78
C ALA A 494 0.49 -10.07 19.87
N LYS A 495 1.18 -11.11 19.44
CA LYS A 495 1.92 -12.03 20.30
C LYS A 495 3.19 -12.56 19.65
N ALA A 496 4.05 -13.20 20.45
CA ALA A 496 5.23 -13.86 19.92
C ALA A 496 4.87 -15.15 19.17
N PHE A 497 5.62 -15.44 18.10
CA PHE A 497 5.44 -16.62 17.27
C PHE A 497 6.70 -17.47 17.19
N GLN A 498 6.51 -18.79 17.20
CA GLN A 498 7.54 -19.75 16.76
C GLN A 498 7.59 -19.71 15.24
N THR A 499 8.74 -19.31 14.69
CA THR A 499 8.89 -19.11 13.24
C THR A 499 9.65 -20.25 12.57
N GLN A 500 9.34 -20.53 11.30
CA GLN A 500 10.00 -21.56 10.51
C GLN A 500 11.49 -21.29 10.29
N ASN A 501 11.88 -20.03 10.22
CA ASN A 501 13.28 -19.62 10.03
C ASN A 501 14.05 -19.35 11.32
N GLY A 502 13.44 -19.56 12.48
CA GLY A 502 14.06 -19.35 13.80
C GLY A 502 14.33 -17.88 14.15
N VAL A 503 13.84 -16.94 13.35
CA VAL A 503 13.88 -15.51 13.68
C VAL A 503 12.86 -15.22 14.77
N HIS A 504 13.28 -14.54 15.84
CA HIS A 504 12.34 -14.11 16.86
C HIS A 504 11.35 -13.10 16.28
N ALA A 505 10.08 -13.44 16.27
CA ALA A 505 9.04 -12.62 15.66
C ALA A 505 7.86 -12.41 16.60
N GLY A 506 7.33 -11.19 16.58
CA GLY A 506 6.11 -10.79 17.25
C GLY A 506 5.19 -10.06 16.29
N GLY A 507 3.90 -10.30 16.43
CA GLY A 507 2.90 -9.53 15.75
C GLY A 507 2.67 -8.17 16.41
N GLY A 508 1.76 -7.41 15.86
CA GLY A 508 1.42 -6.06 16.30
C GLY A 508 0.23 -5.50 15.54
N PRO A 509 0.08 -4.18 15.51
CA PRO A 509 -0.98 -3.51 14.77
C PRO A 509 -1.05 -3.97 13.32
N LEU A 510 -2.28 -4.17 12.81
CA LEU A 510 -2.54 -4.53 11.44
C LEU A 510 -2.90 -3.29 10.63
N ASP A 511 -2.02 -2.93 9.71
CA ASP A 511 -2.14 -1.74 8.86
C ASP A 511 -1.70 -2.07 7.42
N HIS A 512 -1.98 -1.20 6.45
CA HIS A 512 -1.60 -1.29 5.04
C HIS A 512 -2.15 -2.51 4.29
N GLY A 513 -1.29 -3.50 4.00
CA GLY A 513 -1.64 -4.68 3.20
C GLY A 513 -2.59 -5.62 3.93
N GLY A 514 -3.61 -6.12 3.23
CA GLY A 514 -4.63 -6.99 3.78
C GLY A 514 -4.30 -8.48 3.71
N ALA A 515 -5.29 -9.30 4.05
CA ALA A 515 -5.17 -10.75 3.91
C ALA A 515 -5.06 -11.17 2.44
N THR A 516 -4.16 -12.11 2.16
CA THR A 516 -4.06 -12.80 0.87
C THR A 516 -4.67 -14.18 1.00
N ILE A 517 -5.64 -14.51 0.15
CA ILE A 517 -6.42 -15.74 0.25
C ILE A 517 -6.19 -16.57 -1.02
N VAL A 518 -5.47 -17.68 -0.92
CA VAL A 518 -5.14 -18.55 -2.07
C VAL A 518 -5.02 -20.00 -1.63
N ASN A 519 -5.63 -20.92 -2.40
CA ASN A 519 -5.47 -22.36 -2.25
C ASN A 519 -5.70 -22.90 -0.82
N GLY A 520 -6.70 -22.39 -0.14
CA GLY A 520 -7.05 -22.84 1.21
C GLY A 520 -6.24 -22.19 2.33
N ILE A 521 -5.38 -21.24 2.02
CA ILE A 521 -4.52 -20.56 3.00
C ILE A 521 -4.79 -19.05 2.98
N VAL A 522 -4.82 -18.46 4.17
CA VAL A 522 -4.91 -17.02 4.41
C VAL A 522 -3.56 -16.54 4.95
N TYR A 523 -2.92 -15.60 4.25
CA TYR A 523 -1.64 -15.02 4.64
C TYR A 523 -1.82 -13.58 5.09
N ILE A 524 -1.10 -13.18 6.14
CA ILE A 524 -1.11 -11.80 6.64
C ILE A 524 0.25 -11.42 7.22
N ASN A 525 0.62 -10.16 7.05
CA ASN A 525 1.74 -9.56 7.76
C ASN A 525 1.25 -8.92 9.07
N SER A 526 1.97 -9.16 10.15
CA SER A 526 1.73 -8.57 11.47
C SER A 526 3.06 -8.33 12.18
N GLY A 527 3.37 -7.08 12.51
CA GLY A 527 4.67 -6.72 13.09
C GLY A 527 5.84 -7.17 12.21
N ASN A 528 6.76 -7.97 12.76
CA ASN A 528 7.84 -8.59 11.99
C ASN A 528 7.57 -10.07 11.65
N ALA A 529 6.30 -10.47 11.58
CA ALA A 529 5.89 -11.82 11.22
C ALA A 529 5.03 -11.86 9.95
N LEU A 530 5.26 -12.86 9.10
CA LEU A 530 4.28 -13.35 8.12
C LEU A 530 3.58 -14.58 8.70
N LEU A 531 2.28 -14.55 8.77
CA LEU A 531 1.44 -15.62 9.32
C LEU A 531 0.64 -16.28 8.21
N ALA A 532 0.56 -17.60 8.20
CA ALA A 532 -0.27 -18.39 7.31
C ALA A 532 -1.28 -19.20 8.11
N PHE A 533 -2.55 -19.11 7.73
CA PHE A 533 -3.65 -19.80 8.37
C PHE A 533 -4.31 -20.78 7.40
N SER A 534 -4.69 -21.94 7.86
CA SER A 534 -5.48 -22.90 7.12
C SER A 534 -6.54 -23.54 8.03
N VAL A 535 -7.47 -24.29 7.46
CA VAL A 535 -8.47 -25.01 8.25
C VAL A 535 -7.75 -26.00 9.17
N ASP A 536 -8.02 -25.91 10.47
CA ASP A 536 -7.39 -26.69 11.55
C ASP A 536 -5.84 -26.63 11.57
N GLY A 537 -5.23 -25.61 10.93
CA GLY A 537 -3.77 -25.46 10.84
C GLY A 537 -3.05 -26.49 9.94
N LYS A 538 -3.79 -27.20 9.08
CA LYS A 538 -3.27 -28.33 8.26
C LYS A 538 -2.86 -27.94 6.85
#